data_103c653cc9bd059cadf1c76c26acacfa
#
_entry.id   103c653cc9bd059cadf1c76c26acacfa
#
_cell.length_a   1.000
_cell.length_b   1.000
_cell.length_c   1.000
_cell.angle_alpha   90.00
_cell.angle_beta   90.00
_cell.angle_gamma   90.00
#
_symmetry.space_group_name_H-M   'P 1'
#
loop_
_entity.id
_entity.type
_entity.pdbx_description
1 polymer ?
#
loop_
_entity_poly.entity_id
_entity_poly.type
_entity_poly.pdbx_seq_one_letter_code
_entity_poly.pdbx_strand_id
1 'polypeptide(L)'
;MRARAVRMIVSVVAVVCVVMGLPGAFFASVSIWASEQRDLEVAAQRIVQSIDRRNAAGESTDAESVAALVADQNEGRDELSYRILVPGHNLITDETEPTGRTMTAFAESPSGVSVQLTSSASGATARILWACGMFGAGMIGSMLIGLLMARSLSRSLSAPLIYLAAQAEQIGSGGVRARVEESGIEEIDLVSEELARTGE
;
A
#
# COMPACT_ATOMS: atom_id res chain seq x y z
N MET A 1 27.76 -13.60 19.87
CA MET A 1 27.49 -13.84 18.46
C MET A 1 26.01 -13.76 18.09
N ARG A 2 25.06 -14.31 18.88
CA ARG A 2 23.60 -14.29 18.61
C ARG A 2 23.00 -12.90 18.29
N ALA A 3 23.38 -11.86 19.06
CA ALA A 3 22.84 -10.53 18.86
C ALA A 3 23.27 -9.88 17.51
N ARG A 4 24.43 -10.24 16.98
CA ARG A 4 24.92 -9.75 15.69
C ARG A 4 24.15 -10.39 14.52
N ALA A 5 23.92 -11.71 14.57
CA ALA A 5 23.16 -12.43 13.54
C ALA A 5 21.71 -11.95 13.46
N VAL A 6 21.03 -11.83 14.60
CA VAL A 6 19.66 -11.31 14.65
C VAL A 6 19.59 -9.88 14.11
N ARG A 7 20.53 -9.01 14.48
CA ARG A 7 20.58 -7.63 13.98
C ARG A 7 20.78 -7.57 12.48
N MET A 8 21.64 -8.44 11.93
CA MET A 8 21.89 -8.51 10.49
C MET A 8 20.64 -8.96 9.72
N ILE A 9 19.94 -10.00 10.19
CA ILE A 9 18.68 -10.45 9.57
C ILE A 9 17.61 -9.37 9.62
N VAL A 10 17.43 -8.73 10.78
CA VAL A 10 16.46 -7.64 10.94
C VAL A 10 16.80 -6.46 10.03
N SER A 11 18.08 -6.09 9.88
CA SER A 11 18.47 -5.01 8.99
C SER A 11 18.20 -5.34 7.51
N VAL A 12 18.45 -6.57 7.07
CA VAL A 12 18.15 -7.00 5.71
C VAL A 12 16.64 -6.98 5.44
N VAL A 13 15.84 -7.51 6.36
CA VAL A 13 14.37 -7.48 6.24
C VAL A 13 13.87 -6.04 6.20
N ALA A 14 14.37 -5.17 7.06
CA ALA A 14 14.00 -3.76 7.09
C ALA A 14 14.34 -3.05 5.76
N VAL A 15 15.52 -3.29 5.21
CA VAL A 15 15.93 -2.72 3.91
C VAL A 15 15.00 -3.21 2.80
N VAL A 16 14.71 -4.52 2.74
CA VAL A 16 13.80 -5.08 1.72
C VAL A 16 12.39 -4.48 1.85
N CYS A 17 11.87 -4.36 3.07
CA CYS A 17 10.57 -3.73 3.32
C CYS A 17 10.54 -2.27 2.86
N VAL A 18 11.58 -1.50 3.12
CA VAL A 18 11.69 -0.10 2.69
C VAL A 18 11.77 0.00 1.17
N VAL A 19 12.64 -0.79 0.55
CA VAL A 19 12.88 -0.77 -0.91
C VAL A 19 11.64 -1.20 -1.70
N MET A 20 10.85 -2.15 -1.17
CA MET A 20 9.63 -2.60 -1.83
C MET A 20 8.38 -1.80 -1.41
N GLY A 21 8.29 -1.43 -0.14
CA GLY A 21 7.09 -0.79 0.43
C GLY A 21 6.95 0.68 0.04
N LEU A 22 8.04 1.46 0.00
CA LEU A 22 7.96 2.88 -0.36
C LEU A 22 7.54 3.10 -1.82
N PRO A 23 8.12 2.42 -2.83
CA PRO A 23 7.64 2.54 -4.20
C PRO A 23 6.19 2.06 -4.34
N GLY A 24 5.82 0.96 -3.68
CA GLY A 24 4.44 0.45 -3.71
C GLY A 24 3.42 1.47 -3.20
N ALA A 25 3.67 2.09 -2.05
CA ALA A 25 2.83 3.14 -1.49
C ALA A 25 2.78 4.39 -2.39
N PHE A 26 3.91 4.77 -2.97
CA PHE A 26 3.99 5.89 -3.91
C PHE A 26 3.15 5.63 -5.17
N PHE A 27 3.33 4.48 -5.82
CA PHE A 27 2.54 4.11 -7.02
C PHE A 27 1.05 3.99 -6.70
N ALA A 28 0.68 3.43 -5.56
CA ALA A 28 -0.72 3.36 -5.13
C ALA A 28 -1.31 4.78 -4.98
N SER A 29 -0.58 5.70 -4.35
CA SER A 29 -1.02 7.08 -4.17
C SER A 29 -1.22 7.81 -5.49
N VAL A 30 -0.26 7.68 -6.43
CA VAL A 30 -0.34 8.27 -7.77
C VAL A 30 -1.49 7.66 -8.56
N SER A 31 -1.69 6.34 -8.47
CA SER A 31 -2.77 5.64 -9.17
C SER A 31 -4.16 6.07 -8.67
N ILE A 32 -4.35 6.18 -7.34
CA ILE A 32 -5.61 6.66 -6.75
C ILE A 32 -5.90 8.08 -7.20
N TRP A 33 -4.90 8.96 -7.12
CA TRP A 33 -5.06 10.34 -7.56
C TRP A 33 -5.42 10.45 -9.05
N ALA A 34 -4.71 9.70 -9.91
CA ALA A 34 -4.96 9.69 -11.34
C ALA A 34 -6.32 9.08 -11.72
N SER A 35 -6.83 8.12 -10.95
CA SER A 35 -8.16 7.56 -11.20
C SER A 35 -9.25 8.56 -10.85
N GLU A 36 -9.17 9.22 -9.69
CA GLU A 36 -10.14 10.25 -9.30
C GLU A 36 -10.17 11.43 -10.27
N GLN A 37 -9.00 11.86 -10.76
CA GLN A 37 -8.92 12.91 -11.79
C GLN A 37 -9.61 12.49 -13.08
N ARG A 38 -9.36 11.27 -13.58
CA ARG A 38 -10.02 10.76 -14.79
C ARG A 38 -11.53 10.62 -14.61
N ASP A 39 -11.97 10.16 -13.45
CA ASP A 39 -13.39 10.02 -13.15
C ASP A 39 -14.10 11.37 -13.13
N LEU A 40 -13.42 12.42 -12.67
CA LEU A 40 -13.93 13.79 -12.72
C LEU A 40 -13.98 14.33 -14.15
N GLU A 41 -12.95 14.06 -14.97
CA GLU A 41 -12.91 14.42 -16.38
C GLU A 41 -14.04 13.73 -17.18
N VAL A 42 -14.25 12.43 -16.94
CA VAL A 42 -15.33 11.67 -17.57
C VAL A 42 -16.70 12.23 -17.17
N ALA A 43 -16.88 12.61 -15.90
CA ALA A 43 -18.10 13.23 -15.43
C ALA A 43 -18.34 14.58 -16.13
N ALA A 44 -17.31 15.44 -16.23
CA ALA A 44 -17.42 16.71 -16.95
C ALA A 44 -17.80 16.50 -18.43
N GLN A 45 -17.17 15.53 -19.10
CA GLN A 45 -17.53 15.21 -20.50
C GLN A 45 -18.97 14.70 -20.67
N ARG A 46 -19.44 13.88 -19.74
CA ARG A 46 -20.85 13.39 -19.78
C ARG A 46 -21.84 14.54 -19.60
N ILE A 47 -21.57 15.47 -18.70
CA ILE A 47 -22.41 16.65 -18.48
C ILE A 47 -22.46 17.51 -19.74
N VAL A 48 -21.31 17.82 -20.36
CA VAL A 48 -21.22 18.57 -21.62
C VAL A 48 -22.07 17.89 -22.70
N GLN A 49 -21.89 16.58 -22.92
CA GLN A 49 -22.65 15.81 -23.92
C GLN A 49 -24.15 15.79 -23.64
N SER A 50 -24.54 15.76 -22.38
CA SER A 50 -25.96 15.78 -22.00
C SER A 50 -26.59 17.13 -22.25
N ILE A 51 -25.88 18.21 -21.98
CA ILE A 51 -26.32 19.59 -22.27
C ILE A 51 -26.43 19.80 -23.78
N ASP A 52 -25.44 19.38 -24.54
CA ASP A 52 -25.46 19.46 -26.00
C ASP A 52 -26.65 18.72 -26.62
N ARG A 53 -26.93 17.52 -26.12
CA ARG A 53 -28.05 16.72 -26.59
C ARG A 53 -29.39 17.38 -26.30
N ARG A 54 -29.55 17.99 -25.13
CA ARG A 54 -30.75 18.75 -24.76
C ARG A 54 -30.92 20.02 -25.61
N ASN A 55 -29.85 20.76 -25.80
CA ASN A 55 -29.86 21.93 -26.69
C ASN A 55 -30.21 21.58 -28.12
N ALA A 56 -29.69 20.47 -28.65
CA ALA A 56 -30.06 19.97 -29.98
C ALA A 56 -31.51 19.51 -30.08
N ALA A 57 -32.09 19.06 -28.97
CA ALA A 57 -33.52 18.71 -28.89
C ALA A 57 -34.45 19.93 -28.70
N GLY A 58 -33.88 21.12 -28.48
CA GLY A 58 -34.66 22.33 -28.20
C GLY A 58 -35.25 22.38 -26.79
N GLU A 59 -34.74 21.57 -25.88
CA GLU A 59 -35.13 21.58 -24.46
C GLU A 59 -34.49 22.76 -23.73
N SER A 60 -35.22 23.30 -22.74
CA SER A 60 -34.66 24.39 -21.91
C SER A 60 -33.48 23.89 -21.08
N THR A 61 -32.39 24.65 -21.12
CA THR A 61 -31.19 24.39 -20.29
C THR A 61 -31.18 25.37 -19.13
N ASP A 62 -32.16 25.22 -18.22
CA ASP A 62 -32.29 26.07 -17.03
C ASP A 62 -31.33 25.60 -15.93
N ALA A 63 -31.00 26.51 -15.00
CA ALA A 63 -30.13 26.24 -13.88
C ALA A 63 -30.61 25.02 -13.05
N GLU A 64 -31.93 24.84 -12.88
CA GLU A 64 -32.50 23.71 -12.15
C GLU A 64 -32.27 22.38 -12.87
N SER A 65 -32.45 22.33 -14.21
CA SER A 65 -32.23 21.11 -14.98
C SER A 65 -30.75 20.71 -15.04
N VAL A 66 -29.86 21.70 -15.05
CA VAL A 66 -28.41 21.50 -14.97
C VAL A 66 -28.00 21.01 -13.58
N ALA A 67 -28.55 21.61 -12.52
CA ALA A 67 -28.29 21.18 -11.14
C ALA A 67 -28.73 19.72 -10.91
N ALA A 68 -29.92 19.34 -11.42
CA ALA A 68 -30.38 17.96 -11.35
C ALA A 68 -29.46 16.98 -12.08
N LEU A 69 -28.92 17.39 -13.25
CA LEU A 69 -27.99 16.61 -14.06
C LEU A 69 -26.64 16.41 -13.36
N VAL A 70 -26.15 17.45 -12.69
CA VAL A 70 -24.93 17.39 -11.89
C VAL A 70 -25.14 16.53 -10.65
N ALA A 71 -26.30 16.64 -9.98
CA ALA A 71 -26.64 15.83 -8.82
C ALA A 71 -26.71 14.34 -9.15
N ASP A 72 -27.29 13.96 -10.30
CA ASP A 72 -27.33 12.58 -10.79
C ASP A 72 -25.92 12.01 -11.03
N GLN A 73 -24.99 12.84 -11.53
CA GLN A 73 -23.59 12.43 -11.76
C GLN A 73 -22.73 12.49 -10.48
N ASN A 74 -23.25 13.04 -9.41
CA ASN A 74 -22.54 13.24 -8.14
C ASN A 74 -22.74 12.08 -7.15
N GLU A 75 -23.37 10.97 -7.52
CA GLU A 75 -23.56 9.84 -6.61
C GLU A 75 -22.21 9.40 -5.99
N GLY A 76 -22.06 9.69 -4.69
CA GLY A 76 -20.90 9.28 -3.88
C GLY A 76 -19.71 10.23 -3.85
N ARG A 77 -19.84 11.46 -4.34
CA ARG A 77 -18.83 12.52 -4.16
C ARG A 77 -19.30 13.56 -3.19
N ASP A 78 -18.51 13.83 -2.16
CA ASP A 78 -18.74 14.91 -1.24
C ASP A 78 -18.22 16.23 -1.84
N GLU A 79 -19.01 17.31 -1.74
CA GLU A 79 -18.64 18.67 -2.12
C GLU A 79 -18.20 18.82 -3.60
N LEU A 80 -19.09 18.56 -4.55
CA LEU A 80 -18.88 18.88 -5.97
C LEU A 80 -19.41 20.29 -6.26
N SER A 81 -18.55 21.20 -6.64
CA SER A 81 -18.87 22.52 -7.18
C SER A 81 -18.77 22.51 -8.69
N TYR A 82 -19.65 23.23 -9.36
CA TYR A 82 -19.66 23.30 -10.81
C TYR A 82 -19.78 24.72 -11.31
N ARG A 83 -19.18 24.96 -12.47
CA ARG A 83 -19.32 26.20 -13.25
C ARG A 83 -19.56 25.84 -14.71
N ILE A 84 -20.72 26.19 -15.22
CA ILE A 84 -21.16 25.82 -16.54
C ILE A 84 -21.51 27.07 -17.35
N LEU A 85 -20.88 27.20 -18.49
CA LEU A 85 -21.13 28.25 -19.45
C LEU A 85 -21.81 27.65 -20.68
N VAL A 86 -23.03 28.11 -20.94
CA VAL A 86 -23.81 27.74 -22.12
C VAL A 86 -23.93 28.97 -23.01
N PRO A 87 -23.57 28.89 -24.30
CA PRO A 87 -23.70 30.04 -25.23
C PRO A 87 -25.12 30.58 -25.28
N GLY A 88 -25.28 31.87 -25.07
CA GLY A 88 -26.58 32.54 -25.03
C GLY A 88 -27.32 32.49 -23.71
N HIS A 89 -26.77 31.86 -22.69
CA HIS A 89 -27.30 31.83 -21.31
C HIS A 89 -26.33 32.45 -20.32
N ASN A 90 -26.84 32.82 -19.15
CA ASN A 90 -25.98 33.26 -18.05
C ASN A 90 -25.12 32.10 -17.51
N LEU A 91 -23.98 32.46 -16.91
CA LEU A 91 -23.14 31.50 -16.22
C LEU A 91 -23.93 30.80 -15.10
N ILE A 92 -24.00 29.48 -15.15
CA ILE A 92 -24.62 28.67 -14.12
C ILE A 92 -23.49 28.18 -13.20
N THR A 93 -23.54 28.55 -11.95
CA THR A 93 -22.52 28.19 -10.96
C THR A 93 -23.15 27.76 -9.65
N ASP A 94 -22.55 26.79 -8.98
CA ASP A 94 -22.80 26.53 -7.59
C ASP A 94 -21.80 27.34 -6.76
N GLU A 95 -22.31 28.10 -5.78
CA GLU A 95 -21.49 28.94 -4.90
C GLU A 95 -20.77 28.13 -3.80
N THR A 96 -21.02 26.82 -3.70
CA THR A 96 -20.37 25.97 -2.72
C THR A 96 -18.92 25.75 -3.09
N GLU A 97 -18.00 26.49 -2.50
CA GLU A 97 -16.57 26.23 -2.68
C GLU A 97 -16.15 25.01 -1.83
N PRO A 98 -15.61 23.97 -2.50
CA PRO A 98 -15.10 22.80 -1.78
C PRO A 98 -13.93 23.18 -0.87
N THR A 99 -13.95 22.65 0.35
CA THR A 99 -12.94 22.96 1.36
C THR A 99 -11.66 22.10 1.18
N GLY A 100 -10.51 22.73 1.40
CA GLY A 100 -9.22 22.04 1.41
C GLY A 100 -8.56 21.88 0.04
N ARG A 101 -7.96 20.72 -0.20
CA ARG A 101 -7.36 20.38 -1.49
C ARG A 101 -8.45 20.05 -2.49
N THR A 102 -8.40 20.66 -3.66
CA THR A 102 -9.40 20.47 -4.72
C THR A 102 -8.79 19.83 -5.96
N MET A 103 -9.61 19.09 -6.67
CA MET A 103 -9.37 18.59 -8.02
C MET A 103 -10.32 19.32 -8.97
N THR A 104 -9.81 19.72 -10.11
CA THR A 104 -10.61 20.43 -11.13
C THR A 104 -10.50 19.69 -12.46
N ALA A 105 -11.66 19.47 -13.09
CA ALA A 105 -11.74 18.98 -14.45
C ALA A 105 -12.45 20.00 -15.34
N PHE A 106 -12.03 20.08 -16.58
CA PHE A 106 -12.58 20.97 -17.58
C PHE A 106 -12.98 20.18 -18.82
N ALA A 107 -14.16 20.42 -19.33
CA ALA A 107 -14.64 19.85 -20.59
C ALA A 107 -15.32 20.93 -21.42
N GLU A 108 -15.08 20.91 -22.72
CA GLU A 108 -15.67 21.85 -23.69
C GLU A 108 -16.20 21.11 -24.91
N SER A 109 -17.34 21.56 -25.38
CA SER A 109 -17.97 21.05 -26.59
C SER A 109 -17.70 21.96 -27.80
N PRO A 110 -17.71 21.42 -29.03
CA PRO A 110 -17.71 22.19 -30.26
C PRO A 110 -18.86 23.21 -30.37
N SER A 111 -19.95 23.01 -29.66
CA SER A 111 -21.06 23.97 -29.57
C SER A 111 -20.77 25.21 -28.69
N GLY A 112 -19.62 25.22 -27.99
CA GLY A 112 -19.20 26.30 -27.10
C GLY A 112 -19.70 26.13 -25.65
N VAL A 113 -20.32 25.01 -25.32
CA VAL A 113 -20.64 24.66 -23.93
C VAL A 113 -19.37 24.28 -23.19
N SER A 114 -19.08 24.95 -22.09
CA SER A 114 -17.94 24.62 -21.25
C SER A 114 -18.40 24.29 -19.82
N VAL A 115 -17.82 23.23 -19.28
CA VAL A 115 -18.10 22.72 -17.92
C VAL A 115 -16.81 22.62 -17.17
N GLN A 116 -16.76 23.27 -16.02
CA GLN A 116 -15.72 23.15 -15.03
C GLN A 116 -16.31 22.49 -13.78
N LEU A 117 -15.79 21.34 -13.42
CA LEU A 117 -16.12 20.66 -12.17
C LEU A 117 -14.98 20.79 -11.20
N THR A 118 -15.28 21.12 -9.96
CA THR A 118 -14.30 21.18 -8.87
C THR A 118 -14.82 20.33 -7.71
N SER A 119 -14.05 19.33 -7.31
CA SER A 119 -14.40 18.44 -6.23
C SER A 119 -13.36 18.50 -5.11
N SER A 120 -13.80 18.24 -3.88
CA SER A 120 -12.89 18.06 -2.75
C SER A 120 -12.05 16.79 -2.93
N ALA A 121 -10.76 16.89 -2.69
CA ALA A 121 -9.83 15.75 -2.70
C ALA A 121 -9.85 14.96 -1.38
N SER A 122 -10.79 15.23 -0.48
CA SER A 122 -10.90 14.59 0.84
C SER A 122 -11.03 13.07 0.74
N GLY A 123 -11.90 12.58 -0.17
CA GLY A 123 -12.10 11.16 -0.44
C GLY A 123 -10.83 10.48 -0.98
N ALA A 124 -10.15 11.11 -1.94
CA ALA A 124 -8.89 10.62 -2.47
C ALA A 124 -7.79 10.55 -1.40
N THR A 125 -7.67 11.60 -0.58
CA THR A 125 -6.67 11.65 0.51
C THR A 125 -6.96 10.60 1.59
N ALA A 126 -8.22 10.36 1.95
CA ALA A 126 -8.59 9.31 2.89
C ALA A 126 -8.23 7.91 2.36
N ARG A 127 -8.50 7.62 1.08
CA ARG A 127 -8.12 6.35 0.42
C ARG A 127 -6.61 6.17 0.36
N ILE A 128 -5.86 7.22 0.06
CA ILE A 128 -4.39 7.21 0.05
C ILE A 128 -3.86 6.92 1.46
N LEU A 129 -4.37 7.59 2.50
CA LEU A 129 -3.99 7.36 3.88
C LEU A 129 -4.27 5.92 4.32
N TRP A 130 -5.42 5.38 3.94
CA TRP A 130 -5.79 4.00 4.24
C TRP A 130 -4.87 3.00 3.52
N ALA A 131 -4.58 3.21 2.24
CA ALA A 131 -3.63 2.40 1.48
C ALA A 131 -2.22 2.44 2.09
N CYS A 132 -1.70 3.65 2.41
CA CYS A 132 -0.41 3.80 3.07
C CYS A 132 -0.39 3.12 4.45
N GLY A 133 -1.50 3.19 5.20
CA GLY A 133 -1.67 2.49 6.48
C GLY A 133 -1.57 0.97 6.34
N MET A 134 -2.22 0.40 5.33
CA MET A 134 -2.12 -1.04 5.03
C MET A 134 -0.71 -1.47 4.64
N PHE A 135 -0.03 -0.69 3.79
CA PHE A 135 1.38 -0.95 3.44
C PHE A 135 2.26 -0.88 4.70
N GLY A 136 2.08 0.13 5.55
CA GLY A 136 2.80 0.27 6.81
C GLY A 136 2.55 -0.91 7.76
N ALA A 137 1.31 -1.34 7.91
CA ALA A 137 0.95 -2.50 8.74
C ALA A 137 1.58 -3.80 8.19
N GLY A 138 1.59 -3.98 6.86
CA GLY A 138 2.26 -5.10 6.20
C GLY A 138 3.77 -5.12 6.46
N MET A 139 4.42 -3.96 6.40
CA MET A 139 5.85 -3.82 6.73
C MET A 139 6.15 -4.20 8.18
N ILE A 140 5.35 -3.70 9.14
CA ILE A 140 5.50 -4.03 10.56
C ILE A 140 5.27 -5.52 10.79
N GLY A 141 4.23 -6.11 10.18
CA GLY A 141 3.94 -7.54 10.25
C GLY A 141 5.10 -8.39 9.72
N SER A 142 5.64 -8.05 8.56
CA SER A 142 6.81 -8.73 7.97
C SER A 142 8.04 -8.64 8.86
N MET A 143 8.28 -7.50 9.48
CA MET A 143 9.39 -7.30 10.41
C MET A 143 9.23 -8.14 11.68
N LEU A 144 8.01 -8.24 12.23
CA LEU A 144 7.72 -9.09 13.38
C LEU A 144 7.91 -10.57 13.06
N ILE A 145 7.41 -11.05 11.92
CA ILE A 145 7.59 -12.42 11.46
C ILE A 145 9.09 -12.71 11.28
N GLY A 146 9.83 -11.83 10.61
CA GLY A 146 11.27 -11.97 10.44
C GLY A 146 12.03 -12.05 11.77
N LEU A 147 11.63 -11.24 12.76
CA LEU A 147 12.22 -11.28 14.10
C LEU A 147 11.92 -12.60 14.84
N LEU A 148 10.70 -13.08 14.74
CA LEU A 148 10.29 -14.36 15.33
C LEU A 148 11.06 -15.54 14.70
N MET A 149 11.16 -15.57 13.37
CA MET A 149 11.93 -16.58 12.64
C MET A 149 13.42 -16.51 12.99
N ALA A 150 14.01 -15.32 13.03
CA ALA A 150 15.41 -15.13 13.42
C ALA A 150 15.67 -15.63 14.84
N ARG A 151 14.75 -15.40 15.77
CA ARG A 151 14.84 -15.92 17.14
C ARG A 151 14.71 -17.44 17.21
N SER A 152 13.76 -18.01 16.48
CA SER A 152 13.55 -19.46 16.42
C SER A 152 14.79 -20.16 15.85
N LEU A 153 15.26 -19.71 14.70
CA LEU A 153 16.43 -20.27 14.02
C LEU A 153 17.69 -20.16 14.88
N SER A 154 17.90 -18.99 15.54
CA SER A 154 19.04 -18.79 16.43
C SER A 154 19.02 -19.73 17.64
N ARG A 155 17.85 -20.09 18.15
CA ARG A 155 17.72 -21.09 19.24
C ARG A 155 17.97 -22.50 18.76
N SER A 156 17.42 -22.88 17.62
CA SER A 156 17.55 -24.21 17.05
C SER A 156 18.98 -24.58 16.68
N LEU A 157 19.77 -23.63 16.13
CA LEU A 157 21.13 -23.89 15.67
C LEU A 157 22.20 -23.71 16.76
N SER A 158 21.96 -22.84 17.76
CA SER A 158 23.00 -22.52 18.73
C SER A 158 23.09 -23.53 19.88
N ALA A 159 22.00 -24.20 20.25
CA ALA A 159 22.00 -25.16 21.35
C ALA A 159 22.85 -26.41 21.02
N PRO A 160 22.63 -27.06 19.84
CA PRO A 160 23.41 -28.25 19.49
C PRO A 160 24.91 -27.95 19.24
N LEU A 161 25.24 -26.76 18.68
CA LEU A 161 26.65 -26.38 18.49
C LEU A 161 27.42 -26.17 19.80
N ILE A 162 26.77 -25.64 20.83
CA ILE A 162 27.39 -25.48 22.18
C ILE A 162 27.59 -26.86 22.80
N TYR A 163 26.65 -27.78 22.61
CA TYR A 163 26.75 -29.15 23.11
C TYR A 163 27.92 -29.90 22.43
N LEU A 164 28.04 -29.84 21.11
CA LEU A 164 29.17 -30.39 20.37
C LEU A 164 30.54 -29.82 20.81
N ALA A 165 30.61 -28.51 21.04
CA ALA A 165 31.83 -27.88 21.51
C ALA A 165 32.23 -28.38 22.91
N ALA A 166 31.24 -28.56 23.79
CA ALA A 166 31.50 -29.10 25.12
C ALA A 166 31.92 -30.59 25.09
N GLN A 167 31.34 -31.38 24.19
CA GLN A 167 31.77 -32.76 23.95
C GLN A 167 33.20 -32.86 23.42
N ALA A 168 33.53 -32.03 22.41
CA ALA A 168 34.88 -31.97 21.86
C ALA A 168 35.92 -31.59 22.91
N GLU A 169 35.60 -30.66 23.83
CA GLU A 169 36.46 -30.29 24.94
C GLU A 169 36.63 -31.41 25.97
N GLN A 170 35.55 -32.16 26.25
CA GLN A 170 35.65 -33.34 27.13
C GLN A 170 36.50 -34.45 26.53
N ILE A 171 36.38 -34.75 25.24
CA ILE A 171 37.21 -35.71 24.55
C ILE A 171 38.67 -35.26 24.54
N GLY A 172 38.93 -33.97 24.25
CA GLY A 172 40.28 -33.40 24.26
C GLY A 172 40.96 -33.38 25.64
N SER A 173 40.21 -33.40 26.75
CA SER A 173 40.72 -33.46 28.14
C SER A 173 40.87 -34.87 28.68
N GLY A 174 40.64 -35.92 27.87
CA GLY A 174 40.81 -37.33 28.28
C GLY A 174 39.63 -37.91 29.07
N GLY A 175 38.48 -37.26 29.05
CA GLY A 175 37.24 -37.74 29.69
C GLY A 175 36.56 -38.82 28.83
N VAL A 176 36.57 -40.02 29.32
CA VAL A 176 36.02 -41.21 28.63
C VAL A 176 34.50 -41.26 28.77
N ARG A 177 33.83 -41.23 27.63
CA ARG A 177 32.40 -41.45 27.29
C ARG A 177 31.60 -40.17 26.96
N ALA A 178 31.64 -39.82 25.71
CA ALA A 178 30.63 -38.95 25.10
C ALA A 178 29.30 -39.73 25.06
N ARG A 179 28.27 -39.22 25.74
CA ARG A 179 26.90 -39.72 25.63
C ARG A 179 26.31 -39.02 24.37
N VAL A 180 26.00 -39.81 23.35
CA VAL A 180 25.34 -39.30 22.15
C VAL A 180 23.87 -39.02 22.49
N GLU A 181 23.49 -37.77 22.54
CA GLU A 181 22.08 -37.35 22.62
C GLU A 181 21.66 -36.88 21.25
N GLU A 182 20.54 -37.38 20.74
CA GLU A 182 19.99 -36.98 19.44
C GLU A 182 19.63 -35.49 19.44
N SER A 183 20.25 -34.70 18.58
CA SER A 183 19.98 -33.25 18.46
C SER A 183 18.78 -32.94 17.58
N GLY A 184 18.28 -33.94 16.84
CA GLY A 184 17.22 -33.81 15.85
C GLY A 184 17.64 -33.10 14.55
N ILE A 185 18.94 -32.94 14.35
CA ILE A 185 19.55 -32.43 13.10
C ILE A 185 20.52 -33.51 12.60
N GLU A 186 20.19 -34.13 11.47
CA GLU A 186 20.89 -35.28 10.91
C GLU A 186 22.40 -35.08 10.76
N GLU A 187 22.84 -33.91 10.31
CA GLU A 187 24.25 -33.57 10.13
C GLU A 187 25.01 -33.44 11.45
N ILE A 188 24.34 -33.02 12.53
CA ILE A 188 24.90 -32.88 13.86
C ILE A 188 25.00 -34.24 14.54
N ASP A 189 23.98 -35.07 14.36
CA ASP A 189 23.91 -36.43 14.92
C ASP A 189 24.99 -37.30 14.28
N LEU A 190 25.23 -37.17 12.97
CA LEU A 190 26.31 -37.86 12.25
C LEU A 190 27.71 -37.46 12.76
N VAL A 191 27.94 -36.17 13.01
CA VAL A 191 29.21 -35.66 13.58
C VAL A 191 29.40 -36.15 15.04
N SER A 192 28.32 -36.21 15.83
CA SER A 192 28.36 -36.70 17.19
C SER A 192 28.71 -38.18 17.26
N GLU A 193 28.16 -39.01 16.35
CA GLU A 193 28.46 -40.44 16.25
C GLU A 193 29.90 -40.69 15.83
N GLU A 194 30.44 -39.91 14.86
CA GLU A 194 31.83 -40.05 14.42
C GLU A 194 32.83 -39.60 15.49
N LEU A 195 32.50 -38.54 16.27
CA LEU A 195 33.29 -38.12 17.43
C LEU A 195 33.31 -39.16 18.54
N ALA A 196 32.19 -39.81 18.80
CA ALA A 196 32.11 -40.87 19.80
C ALA A 196 32.96 -42.07 19.40
N ARG A 197 33.00 -42.44 18.11
CA ARG A 197 33.78 -43.54 17.54
C ARG A 197 35.29 -43.29 17.57
N THR A 198 35.71 -42.03 17.46
CA THR A 198 37.14 -41.65 17.49
C THR A 198 37.70 -41.54 18.90
N GLY A 199 36.85 -41.49 19.93
CA GLY A 199 37.21 -41.38 21.34
C GLY A 199 37.37 -42.74 22.08
N GLU A 200 37.12 -43.88 21.38
CA GLU A 200 37.41 -45.25 21.86
C GLU A 200 38.83 -45.67 21.46
#